data_c674c3790a435db52a051b1433dd6b50
#
_entry.id   c674c3790a435db52a051b1433dd6b50
#
_cell.length_a   1.000
_cell.length_b   1.000
_cell.length_c   1.000
_cell.angle_alpha   90.00
_cell.angle_beta   90.00
_cell.angle_gamma   90.00
#
_symmetry.space_group_name_H-M   'P 1'
#
loop_
_entity.id
_entity.type
_entity.pdbx_description
1 polymer ?
#
loop_
_entity_poly.entity_id
_entity_poly.type
_entity_poly.pdbx_seq_one_letter_code
_entity_poly.pdbx_strand_id
1 'polypeptide(L)'
;MIVDFISKLFDTSDNPPRWTCGKWSAGEGWLHILSDLGVWSAYLAIPVVLIYFSRQRKDLPFRKIFLLFGAFILLCGTTHLMDAILFWWPAYRLSGLIKLFTGIVSWATVIALFSVLPGALKMRSPEELEQEAAARKAAEEKLTLANEAQKENTKQYVSDIRK
;
A
#
# COMPACT_ATOMS: atom_id res chain seq x y z
N MET A 1 29.81 -23.16 0.81
CA MET A 1 29.39 -22.04 -0.07
C MET A 1 28.35 -21.12 0.60
N ILE A 2 27.12 -21.56 0.96
CA ILE A 2 26.12 -20.68 1.61
C ILE A 2 26.57 -20.22 3.00
N VAL A 3 27.06 -21.15 3.84
CA VAL A 3 27.56 -20.83 5.20
C VAL A 3 28.73 -19.84 5.12
N ASP A 4 29.67 -20.05 4.19
CA ASP A 4 30.80 -19.17 3.96
C ASP A 4 30.34 -17.77 3.44
N PHE A 5 29.33 -17.70 2.57
CA PHE A 5 28.74 -16.46 2.14
C PHE A 5 28.13 -15.67 3.30
N ILE A 6 27.37 -16.36 4.19
CA ILE A 6 26.72 -15.71 5.34
C ILE A 6 27.74 -15.26 6.38
N SER A 7 28.78 -16.09 6.67
CA SER A 7 29.83 -15.71 7.62
C SER A 7 30.63 -14.49 7.19
N LYS A 8 30.73 -14.26 5.87
CA LYS A 8 31.43 -13.12 5.27
C LYS A 8 30.50 -11.99 4.82
N LEU A 9 29.27 -11.96 5.30
CA LEU A 9 28.26 -10.99 4.86
C LEU A 9 28.70 -9.51 5.06
N PHE A 10 29.38 -9.26 6.17
CA PHE A 10 29.91 -7.93 6.53
C PHE A 10 31.41 -7.78 6.24
N ASP A 11 32.06 -8.84 5.76
CA ASP A 11 33.46 -8.78 5.35
C ASP A 11 33.57 -8.08 3.99
N THR A 12 34.29 -6.98 3.98
CA THR A 12 34.50 -6.13 2.81
C THR A 12 35.92 -6.21 2.24
N SER A 13 36.78 -7.06 2.82
CA SER A 13 38.20 -7.16 2.45
C SER A 13 38.44 -7.55 0.99
N ASP A 14 37.49 -8.29 0.39
CA ASP A 14 37.62 -8.80 -0.98
C ASP A 14 37.17 -7.78 -2.06
N ASN A 15 36.56 -6.67 -1.68
CA ASN A 15 35.97 -5.74 -2.62
C ASN A 15 36.39 -4.30 -2.34
N PRO A 16 36.77 -3.54 -3.36
CA PRO A 16 37.08 -2.12 -3.19
C PRO A 16 35.81 -1.27 -3.04
N PRO A 17 35.88 -0.12 -2.32
CA PRO A 17 34.82 0.87 -2.32
C PRO A 17 34.47 1.34 -3.73
N ARG A 18 33.20 1.71 -3.96
CA ARG A 18 32.73 2.11 -5.32
C ARG A 18 33.53 3.28 -5.88
N TRP A 19 34.04 4.22 -5.03
CA TRP A 19 34.91 5.30 -5.47
C TRP A 19 36.18 4.83 -6.19
N THR A 20 36.73 3.71 -5.79
CA THR A 20 37.98 3.15 -6.35
C THR A 20 37.70 2.04 -7.38
N CYS A 21 36.44 1.63 -7.54
CA CYS A 21 36.00 0.62 -8.50
C CYS A 21 35.60 1.31 -9.81
N GLY A 22 36.56 1.73 -10.63
CA GLY A 22 36.34 2.42 -11.88
C GLY A 22 36.92 3.85 -11.91
N LYS A 23 36.60 4.58 -12.98
CA LYS A 23 37.07 5.97 -13.19
C LYS A 23 35.93 6.96 -12.92
N TRP A 24 35.49 7.06 -11.67
CA TRP A 24 34.46 8.03 -11.28
C TRP A 24 35.04 9.45 -11.23
N SER A 25 34.42 10.39 -11.93
CA SER A 25 34.61 11.79 -11.61
C SER A 25 33.90 12.14 -10.28
N ALA A 26 34.40 13.14 -9.58
CA ALA A 26 33.75 13.58 -8.33
C ALA A 26 32.28 13.97 -8.56
N GLY A 27 31.97 14.63 -9.69
CA GLY A 27 30.60 15.03 -10.03
C GLY A 27 29.67 13.84 -10.23
N GLU A 28 30.10 12.83 -10.98
CA GLU A 28 29.32 11.61 -11.21
C GLU A 28 29.04 10.85 -9.90
N GLY A 29 30.08 10.64 -9.09
CA GLY A 29 29.91 9.93 -7.82
C GLY A 29 28.95 10.64 -6.88
N TRP A 30 29.08 11.94 -6.71
CA TRP A 30 28.16 12.72 -5.88
C TRP A 30 26.74 12.78 -6.47
N LEU A 31 26.59 12.82 -7.79
CA LEU A 31 25.27 12.76 -8.41
C LEU A 31 24.55 11.44 -8.05
N HIS A 32 25.24 10.31 -8.12
CA HIS A 32 24.66 9.01 -7.71
C HIS A 32 24.30 8.99 -6.23
N ILE A 33 25.22 9.42 -5.35
CA ILE A 33 24.99 9.41 -3.91
C ILE A 33 23.79 10.28 -3.52
N LEU A 34 23.71 11.51 -4.02
CA LEU A 34 22.63 12.44 -3.70
C LEU A 34 21.31 11.96 -4.29
N SER A 35 21.30 11.38 -5.49
CA SER A 35 20.12 10.80 -6.10
C SER A 35 19.60 9.61 -5.31
N ASP A 36 20.48 8.70 -4.91
CA ASP A 36 20.13 7.53 -4.11
C ASP A 36 19.58 7.93 -2.72
N LEU A 37 20.19 8.91 -2.06
CA LEU A 37 19.68 9.45 -0.80
C LEU A 37 18.34 10.17 -0.97
N GLY A 38 18.15 10.88 -2.08
CA GLY A 38 16.86 11.50 -2.43
C GLY A 38 15.75 10.47 -2.61
N VAL A 39 16.01 9.40 -3.38
CA VAL A 39 15.05 8.30 -3.57
C VAL A 39 14.79 7.57 -2.26
N TRP A 40 15.84 7.25 -1.49
CA TRP A 40 15.70 6.62 -0.18
C TRP A 40 14.79 7.42 0.77
N SER A 41 15.01 8.74 0.87
CA SER A 41 14.20 9.59 1.76
C SER A 41 12.72 9.61 1.36
N ALA A 42 12.41 9.67 0.05
CA ALA A 42 11.05 9.57 -0.46
C ALA A 42 10.43 8.20 -0.15
N TYR A 43 11.19 7.12 -0.36
CA TYR A 43 10.74 5.75 -0.10
C TYR A 43 10.60 5.42 1.39
N LEU A 44 11.21 6.19 2.27
CA LEU A 44 10.96 6.16 3.71
C LEU A 44 9.66 6.91 4.07
N ALA A 45 9.43 8.07 3.46
CA ALA A 45 8.26 8.89 3.75
C ALA A 45 6.94 8.25 3.29
N ILE A 46 6.91 7.61 2.11
CA ILE A 46 5.70 7.01 1.54
C ILE A 46 5.07 5.95 2.46
N PRO A 47 5.80 4.94 2.97
CA PRO A 47 5.23 3.97 3.91
C PRO A 47 4.72 4.59 5.21
N VAL A 48 5.37 5.63 5.72
CA VAL A 48 4.88 6.36 6.90
C VAL A 48 3.50 6.95 6.66
N VAL A 49 3.31 7.61 5.52
CA VAL A 49 2.01 8.17 5.10
C VAL A 49 0.98 7.05 4.90
N LEU A 50 1.35 5.94 4.26
CA LEU A 50 0.46 4.79 4.04
C LEU A 50 0.03 4.13 5.37
N ILE A 51 0.95 3.97 6.32
CA ILE A 51 0.65 3.43 7.64
C ILE A 51 -0.26 4.38 8.41
N TYR A 52 0.03 5.69 8.39
CA TYR A 52 -0.82 6.70 9.01
C TYR A 52 -2.24 6.64 8.45
N PHE A 53 -2.39 6.66 7.13
CA PHE A 53 -3.68 6.55 6.45
C PHE A 53 -4.42 5.25 6.80
N SER A 54 -3.72 4.11 6.76
CA SER A 54 -4.28 2.80 7.10
C SER A 54 -4.72 2.66 8.57
N ARG A 55 -4.14 3.46 9.47
CA ARG A 55 -4.55 3.49 10.89
C ARG A 55 -5.78 4.35 11.12
N GLN A 56 -5.93 5.44 10.37
CA GLN A 56 -7.08 6.34 10.48
C GLN A 56 -8.34 5.73 9.84
N ARG A 57 -8.19 4.96 8.77
CA ARG A 57 -9.29 4.30 8.07
C ARG A 57 -9.33 2.82 8.42
N LYS A 58 -10.18 2.44 9.39
CA LYS A 58 -10.36 1.03 9.83
C LYS A 58 -11.18 0.21 8.84
N ASP A 59 -11.96 0.86 8.00
CA ASP A 59 -12.87 0.34 6.98
C ASP A 59 -12.19 0.10 5.62
N LEU A 60 -10.86 0.25 5.53
CA LEU A 60 -10.14 0.05 4.28
C LEU A 60 -10.22 -1.42 3.83
N PRO A 61 -10.80 -1.68 2.65
CA PRO A 61 -10.70 -2.98 2.03
C PRO A 61 -9.23 -3.28 1.72
N PHE A 62 -8.83 -4.55 1.85
CA PHE A 62 -7.48 -5.01 1.47
C PHE A 62 -6.31 -4.40 2.25
N ARG A 63 -6.51 -4.03 3.52
CA ARG A 63 -5.47 -3.44 4.39
C ARG A 63 -4.12 -4.18 4.35
N LYS A 64 -4.13 -5.51 4.21
CA LYS A 64 -2.91 -6.32 4.14
C LYS A 64 -2.06 -5.98 2.91
N ILE A 65 -2.69 -5.57 1.80
CA ILE A 65 -1.98 -5.18 0.58
C ILE A 65 -1.29 -3.84 0.74
N PHE A 66 -1.92 -2.88 1.43
CA PHE A 66 -1.26 -1.61 1.76
C PHE A 66 0.01 -1.83 2.61
N LEU A 67 -0.02 -2.78 3.55
CA LEU A 67 1.15 -3.12 4.37
C LEU A 67 2.23 -3.81 3.52
N LEU A 68 1.86 -4.74 2.65
CA LEU A 68 2.79 -5.42 1.74
C LEU A 68 3.44 -4.41 0.77
N PHE A 69 2.65 -3.49 0.24
CA PHE A 69 3.13 -2.42 -0.63
C PHE A 69 4.08 -1.48 0.10
N GLY A 70 3.76 -1.12 1.34
CA GLY A 70 4.66 -0.35 2.22
C GLY A 70 5.99 -1.06 2.47
N ALA A 71 5.96 -2.37 2.74
CA ALA A 71 7.16 -3.18 2.92
C ALA A 71 8.02 -3.25 1.64
N PHE A 72 7.37 -3.42 0.47
CA PHE A 72 8.04 -3.38 -0.82
C PHE A 72 8.77 -2.04 -1.05
N ILE A 73 8.10 -0.91 -0.80
CA ILE A 73 8.70 0.42 -0.98
C ILE A 73 9.87 0.62 -0.01
N LEU A 74 9.74 0.19 1.26
CA LEU A 74 10.84 0.28 2.24
C LEU A 74 12.06 -0.51 1.81
N LEU A 75 11.87 -1.73 1.29
CA LEU A 75 12.97 -2.56 0.78
C LEU A 75 13.63 -1.91 -0.44
N CYS A 76 12.84 -1.37 -1.37
CA CYS A 76 13.39 -0.61 -2.50
C CYS A 76 14.21 0.60 -2.03
N GLY A 77 13.71 1.36 -1.05
CA GLY A 77 14.45 2.46 -0.44
C GLY A 77 15.76 1.99 0.19
N THR A 78 15.74 0.85 0.88
CA THR A 78 16.94 0.27 1.50
C THR A 78 18.00 -0.10 0.45
N THR A 79 17.62 -0.55 -0.75
CA THR A 79 18.59 -0.80 -1.83
C THR A 79 19.29 0.48 -2.27
N HIS A 80 18.56 1.59 -2.39
CA HIS A 80 19.15 2.90 -2.73
C HIS A 80 20.09 3.40 -1.64
N LEU A 81 19.70 3.27 -0.35
CA LEU A 81 20.60 3.60 0.75
C LEU A 81 21.90 2.78 0.69
N MET A 82 21.78 1.47 0.43
CA MET A 82 22.95 0.60 0.28
C MET A 82 23.81 1.01 -0.91
N ASP A 83 23.20 1.38 -2.04
CA ASP A 83 23.96 1.83 -3.23
C ASP A 83 24.76 3.12 -2.97
N ALA A 84 24.25 4.04 -2.13
CA ALA A 84 25.01 5.20 -1.65
C ALA A 84 26.13 4.79 -0.67
N ILE A 85 25.86 3.88 0.28
CA ILE A 85 26.82 3.41 1.27
C ILE A 85 28.01 2.69 0.62
N LEU A 86 27.78 1.95 -0.47
CA LEU A 86 28.81 1.22 -1.21
C LEU A 86 29.95 2.11 -1.74
N PHE A 87 29.76 3.41 -1.83
CA PHE A 87 30.83 4.33 -2.20
C PHE A 87 31.98 4.36 -1.18
N TRP A 88 31.70 4.07 0.10
CA TRP A 88 32.69 4.06 1.18
C TRP A 88 32.87 2.68 1.81
N TRP A 89 31.76 1.94 1.99
CA TRP A 89 31.76 0.63 2.60
C TRP A 89 31.30 -0.43 1.60
N PRO A 90 32.23 -1.23 1.02
CA PRO A 90 31.95 -2.13 -0.08
C PRO A 90 31.25 -3.43 0.35
N ALA A 91 30.15 -3.33 1.10
CA ALA A 91 29.36 -4.47 1.58
C ALA A 91 28.48 -5.07 0.46
N TYR A 92 29.08 -5.48 -0.65
CA TYR A 92 28.37 -5.96 -1.83
C TYR A 92 27.56 -7.22 -1.57
N ARG A 93 28.04 -8.13 -0.67
CA ARG A 93 27.30 -9.34 -0.30
C ARG A 93 25.99 -8.99 0.39
N LEU A 94 26.03 -8.04 1.32
CA LEU A 94 24.84 -7.52 2.01
C LEU A 94 23.89 -6.82 1.04
N SER A 95 24.41 -5.96 0.16
CA SER A 95 23.61 -5.31 -0.90
C SER A 95 22.91 -6.34 -1.79
N GLY A 96 23.63 -7.38 -2.24
CA GLY A 96 23.06 -8.47 -3.03
C GLY A 96 21.92 -9.19 -2.32
N LEU A 97 22.10 -9.49 -1.02
CA LEU A 97 21.06 -10.13 -0.20
C LEU A 97 19.81 -9.24 -0.06
N ILE A 98 19.98 -7.95 0.22
CA ILE A 98 18.87 -6.99 0.29
C ILE A 98 18.13 -6.92 -1.05
N LYS A 99 18.85 -6.86 -2.18
CA LYS A 99 18.27 -6.86 -3.53
C LYS A 99 17.49 -8.15 -3.83
N LEU A 100 17.99 -9.31 -3.37
CA LEU A 100 17.27 -10.58 -3.49
C LEU A 100 15.93 -10.55 -2.73
N PHE A 101 15.95 -10.13 -1.46
CA PHE A 101 14.71 -10.00 -0.67
C PHE A 101 13.75 -8.99 -1.28
N THR A 102 14.26 -7.86 -1.77
CA THR A 102 13.45 -6.88 -2.49
C THR A 102 12.75 -7.50 -3.70
N GLY A 103 13.48 -8.31 -4.49
CA GLY A 103 12.92 -9.02 -5.63
C GLY A 103 11.80 -10.00 -5.24
N ILE A 104 12.00 -10.78 -4.17
CA ILE A 104 11.01 -11.72 -3.66
C ILE A 104 9.73 -10.99 -3.21
N VAL A 105 9.87 -9.93 -2.41
CA VAL A 105 8.71 -9.15 -1.93
C VAL A 105 8.02 -8.40 -3.08
N SER A 106 8.77 -7.94 -4.09
CA SER A 106 8.21 -7.34 -5.29
C SER A 106 7.28 -8.30 -6.03
N TRP A 107 7.72 -9.53 -6.28
CA TRP A 107 6.90 -10.55 -6.93
C TRP A 107 5.71 -10.98 -6.08
N ALA A 108 5.89 -11.12 -4.76
CA ALA A 108 4.78 -11.37 -3.84
C ALA A 108 3.73 -10.25 -3.90
N THR A 109 4.16 -9.00 -4.02
CA THR A 109 3.28 -7.84 -4.15
C THR A 109 2.50 -7.87 -5.47
N VAL A 110 3.15 -8.21 -6.59
CA VAL A 110 2.50 -8.37 -7.89
C VAL A 110 1.42 -9.45 -7.83
N ILE A 111 1.73 -10.62 -7.28
CA ILE A 111 0.78 -11.73 -7.13
C ILE A 111 -0.41 -11.32 -6.26
N ALA A 112 -0.14 -10.64 -5.13
CA ALA A 112 -1.17 -10.15 -4.24
C ALA A 112 -2.09 -9.12 -4.92
N LEU A 113 -1.55 -8.20 -5.74
CA LEU A 113 -2.33 -7.24 -6.51
C LEU A 113 -3.26 -7.94 -7.51
N PHE A 114 -2.76 -8.91 -8.27
CA PHE A 114 -3.59 -9.69 -9.19
C PHE A 114 -4.74 -10.41 -8.47
N SER A 115 -4.49 -10.94 -7.28
CA SER A 115 -5.51 -11.64 -6.49
C SER A 115 -6.64 -10.72 -6.00
N VAL A 116 -6.36 -9.43 -5.80
CA VAL A 116 -7.32 -8.45 -5.28
C VAL A 116 -8.03 -7.68 -6.39
N LEU A 117 -7.41 -7.56 -7.55
CA LEU A 117 -7.94 -6.79 -8.68
C LEU A 117 -9.40 -7.11 -9.02
N PRO A 118 -9.85 -8.39 -9.09
CA PRO A 118 -11.27 -8.70 -9.36
C PRO A 118 -12.21 -8.18 -8.28
N GLY A 119 -11.78 -8.19 -7.01
CA GLY A 119 -12.56 -7.65 -5.89
C GLY A 119 -12.65 -6.13 -5.92
N ALA A 120 -11.53 -5.47 -6.23
CA ALA A 120 -11.47 -4.02 -6.34
C ALA A 120 -12.34 -3.48 -7.50
N LEU A 121 -12.34 -4.18 -8.64
CA LEU A 121 -13.17 -3.82 -9.80
C LEU A 121 -14.67 -4.01 -9.58
N LYS A 122 -15.07 -4.84 -8.61
CA LYS A 122 -16.49 -5.05 -8.23
C LYS A 122 -16.98 -4.07 -7.17
N MET A 123 -16.13 -3.23 -6.63
CA MET A 123 -16.53 -2.22 -5.66
C MET A 123 -17.37 -1.14 -6.36
N ARG A 124 -18.54 -0.86 -5.78
CA ARG A 124 -19.44 0.19 -6.28
C ARG A 124 -18.78 1.57 -6.12
N SER A 125 -19.04 2.45 -7.06
CA SER A 125 -18.59 3.82 -6.96
C SER A 125 -19.32 4.57 -5.82
N PRO A 126 -18.73 5.61 -5.23
CA PRO A 126 -19.42 6.46 -4.27
C PRO A 126 -20.75 7.00 -4.79
N GLU A 127 -20.82 7.34 -6.08
CA GLU A 127 -22.01 7.83 -6.75
C GLU A 127 -23.14 6.78 -6.82
N GLU A 128 -22.81 5.52 -7.12
CA GLU A 128 -23.76 4.41 -7.09
C GLU A 128 -24.32 4.16 -5.68
N LEU A 129 -23.46 4.26 -4.66
CA LEU A 129 -23.88 4.11 -3.26
C LEU A 129 -24.80 5.26 -2.81
N GLU A 130 -24.53 6.49 -3.22
CA GLU A 130 -25.38 7.65 -2.93
C GLU A 130 -26.74 7.52 -3.63
N GLN A 131 -26.76 7.09 -4.89
CA GLN A 131 -28.01 6.86 -5.63
C GLN A 131 -28.86 5.75 -4.98
N GLU A 132 -28.24 4.64 -4.56
CA GLU A 132 -28.94 3.56 -3.85
C GLU A 132 -29.48 4.03 -2.50
N ALA A 133 -28.70 4.83 -1.75
CA ALA A 133 -29.13 5.39 -0.47
C ALA A 133 -30.30 6.38 -0.65
N ALA A 134 -30.29 7.20 -1.68
CA ALA A 134 -31.38 8.10 -2.02
C ALA A 134 -32.65 7.32 -2.44
N ALA A 135 -32.51 6.31 -3.28
CA ALA A 135 -33.62 5.44 -3.69
C ALA A 135 -34.25 4.70 -2.50
N ARG A 136 -33.43 4.20 -1.56
CA ARG A 136 -33.93 3.56 -0.32
C ARG A 136 -34.73 4.52 0.53
N LYS A 137 -34.22 5.73 0.77
CA LYS A 137 -34.94 6.76 1.54
C LYS A 137 -36.28 7.12 0.92
N ALA A 138 -36.34 7.30 -0.40
CA ALA A 138 -37.57 7.57 -1.12
C ALA A 138 -38.58 6.39 -1.04
N ALA A 139 -38.12 5.16 -1.05
CA ALA A 139 -38.94 3.98 -0.88
C ALA A 139 -39.51 3.86 0.55
N GLU A 140 -38.67 4.12 1.58
CA GLU A 140 -39.09 4.15 2.98
C GLU A 140 -40.15 5.22 3.24
N GLU A 141 -39.97 6.42 2.68
CA GLU A 141 -40.94 7.53 2.80
C GLU A 141 -42.30 7.15 2.18
N LYS A 142 -42.29 6.57 0.97
CA LYS A 142 -43.50 6.07 0.33
C LYS A 142 -44.20 4.98 1.15
N LEU A 143 -43.41 4.06 1.75
CA LEU A 143 -43.98 2.99 2.58
C LEU A 143 -44.61 3.57 3.84
N THR A 144 -43.99 4.57 4.46
CA THR A 144 -44.51 5.24 5.67
C THR A 144 -45.85 5.92 5.35
N LEU A 145 -45.90 6.70 4.27
CA LEU A 145 -47.14 7.35 3.81
C LEU A 145 -48.26 6.36 3.50
N ALA A 146 -47.93 5.27 2.83
CA ALA A 146 -48.93 4.19 2.53
C ALA A 146 -49.45 3.54 3.82
N ASN A 147 -48.58 3.25 4.79
CA ASN A 147 -48.99 2.69 6.08
C ASN A 147 -49.87 3.65 6.90
N GLU A 148 -49.59 4.95 6.87
CA GLU A 148 -50.41 5.96 7.54
C GLU A 148 -51.78 6.07 6.89
N ALA A 149 -51.87 6.13 5.56
CA ALA A 149 -53.13 6.13 4.83
C ALA A 149 -53.96 4.84 5.10
N GLN A 150 -53.32 3.68 5.17
CA GLN A 150 -54.00 2.42 5.50
C GLN A 150 -54.53 2.42 6.94
N LYS A 151 -53.78 2.94 7.91
CA LYS A 151 -54.23 3.10 9.31
C LYS A 151 -55.44 4.02 9.41
N GLU A 152 -55.47 5.10 8.65
CA GLU A 152 -56.57 6.06 8.63
C GLU A 152 -57.83 5.45 8.02
N ASN A 153 -57.72 4.77 6.89
CA ASN A 153 -58.82 4.01 6.27
C ASN A 153 -59.39 2.93 7.20
N THR A 154 -58.51 2.22 7.94
CA THR A 154 -58.92 1.19 8.90
C THR A 154 -59.70 1.81 10.08
N LYS A 155 -59.24 2.96 10.58
CA LYS A 155 -59.98 3.68 11.65
C LYS A 155 -61.36 4.15 11.20
N GLN A 156 -61.47 4.66 10.00
CA GLN A 156 -62.71 5.13 9.41
C GLN A 156 -63.68 3.97 9.23
N TYR A 157 -63.22 2.85 8.67
CA TYR A 157 -64.02 1.65 8.53
C TYR A 157 -64.57 1.09 9.83
N VAL A 158 -63.74 1.03 10.87
CA VAL A 158 -64.14 0.63 12.25
C VAL A 158 -65.15 1.61 12.86
N SER A 159 -65.00 2.90 12.60
CA SER A 159 -65.93 3.94 13.05
C SER A 159 -67.33 3.78 12.39
N ASP A 160 -67.37 3.45 11.08
CA ASP A 160 -68.61 3.31 10.34
C ASP A 160 -69.39 2.04 10.73
N ILE A 161 -68.72 0.96 11.12
CA ILE A 161 -69.37 -0.28 11.60
C ILE A 161 -70.01 -0.08 13.00
N ARG A 162 -69.55 0.89 13.80
CA ARG A 162 -70.05 1.17 15.17
C ARG A 162 -71.28 2.06 15.19
N LYS A 163 -71.69 2.62 14.05
CA LYS A 163 -72.92 3.42 13.94
C LYS A 163 -74.09 2.56 13.50
#